data_ca0f1659aac26789ac5974cfdf7b12b4
#
_entry.id   ca0f1659aac26789ac5974cfdf7b12b4
#
_cell.length_a   1.000
_cell.length_b   1.000
_cell.length_c   1.000
_cell.angle_alpha   90.00
_cell.angle_beta   90.00
_cell.angle_gamma   90.00
#
_symmetry.space_group_name_H-M   'P 1'
#
loop_
_entity.id
_entity.type
_entity.pdbx_description
1 polymer ?
#
loop_
_entity_poly.entity_id
_entity_poly.type
_entity_poly.pdbx_seq_one_letter_code
_entity_poly.pdbx_strand_id
1 'polypeptide(L)' 'MSVNKVILLGRVGADPEVKFMPSGNAVLNLSLATSRKFKNQDSGSYEDKTEWHRVVFFNKP' A
#
# COMPACT_ATOMS: atom_id res chain seq x y z
N MET A 1 0.72 27.82 1.94
CA MET A 1 1.63 26.67 2.00
C MET A 1 0.92 25.47 2.58
N SER A 2 1.08 24.32 1.97
CA SER A 2 0.45 23.10 2.48
C SER A 2 1.44 21.95 2.41
N VAL A 3 1.22 20.96 3.29
CA VAL A 3 2.00 19.73 3.30
C VAL A 3 1.03 18.57 3.12
N ASN A 4 1.35 17.72 2.18
CA ASN A 4 0.55 16.53 1.91
C ASN A 4 1.50 15.36 1.70
N LYS A 5 1.64 14.53 2.73
CA LYS A 5 2.66 13.49 2.73
C LYS A 5 2.13 12.22 3.38
N VAL A 6 2.37 11.09 2.72
CA VAL A 6 2.04 9.77 3.25
C VAL A 6 3.29 8.90 3.19
N ILE A 7 3.61 8.22 4.28
CA ILE A 7 4.72 7.27 4.34
C ILE A 7 4.16 5.90 4.68
N LEU A 8 4.43 4.92 3.82
CA LEU A 8 3.99 3.54 4.02
C LEU A 8 5.20 2.63 3.91
N LEU A 9 5.35 1.77 4.90
CA LEU A 9 6.36 0.70 4.90
C LEU A 9 5.64 -0.62 5.15
N GLY A 10 5.75 -1.53 4.21
CA GLY A 10 5.04 -2.80 4.31
C GLY A 10 5.55 -3.81 3.31
N ARG A 11 4.73 -4.82 3.05
CA ARG A 11 5.06 -5.91 2.13
C ARG A 11 4.17 -5.85 0.90
N VAL A 12 4.74 -6.13 -0.25
CA VAL A 12 4.00 -6.25 -1.50
C VAL A 12 3.22 -7.57 -1.46
N GLY A 13 1.90 -7.48 -1.62
CA GLY A 13 1.05 -8.66 -1.52
C GLY A 13 0.97 -9.48 -2.80
N ALA A 14 0.84 -8.81 -3.93
CA ALA A 14 0.75 -9.46 -5.23
C ALA A 14 1.78 -8.84 -6.16
N ASP A 15 2.06 -9.52 -7.28
CA ASP A 15 2.96 -8.98 -8.27
C ASP A 15 2.41 -7.66 -8.82
N PRO A 16 3.26 -6.63 -8.93
CA PRO A 16 2.81 -5.36 -9.46
C PRO A 16 2.34 -5.50 -10.90
N GLU A 17 1.24 -4.84 -11.21
CA GLU A 17 0.67 -4.86 -12.55
C GLU A 17 0.90 -3.51 -13.20
N VAL A 18 1.54 -3.53 -14.37
CA VAL A 18 1.81 -2.31 -15.14
C VAL A 18 0.84 -2.28 -16.32
N LYS A 19 0.13 -1.17 -16.43
CA LYS A 19 -0.77 -0.94 -17.57
C LYS A 19 -0.30 0.28 -18.34
N PHE A 20 -0.36 0.18 -19.66
CA PHE A 20 -0.03 1.29 -20.54
C PHE A 20 -1.30 1.93 -21.06
N MET A 21 -1.35 3.24 -20.96
CA MET A 21 -2.46 4.01 -21.52
C MET A 21 -2.20 4.32 -23.00
N PRO A 22 -3.27 4.62 -23.78
CA PRO A 22 -3.09 5.00 -25.19
C PRO A 22 -2.20 6.21 -25.38
N SER A 23 -2.11 7.08 -24.38
CA SER A 23 -1.24 8.26 -24.43
C SER A 23 0.25 7.92 -24.24
N GLY A 24 0.59 6.66 -23.98
CA GLY A 24 1.97 6.23 -23.73
C GLY A 24 2.37 6.27 -22.26
N ASN A 25 1.50 6.73 -21.38
CA ASN A 25 1.77 6.73 -19.95
C ASN A 25 1.68 5.33 -19.37
N ALA A 26 2.54 5.03 -18.42
CA ALA A 26 2.49 3.78 -17.68
C ALA A 26 1.85 4.02 -16.31
N VAL A 27 1.00 3.09 -15.92
CA VAL A 27 0.36 3.10 -14.60
C VAL A 27 0.69 1.79 -13.91
N LEU A 28 1.28 1.89 -12.73
CA LEU A 28 1.61 0.75 -11.89
C LEU A 28 0.67 0.71 -10.70
N ASN A 29 -0.02 -0.41 -10.54
CA ASN A 29 -0.86 -0.66 -9.37
C ASN A 29 -0.14 -1.62 -8.45
N LEU A 30 -0.04 -1.26 -7.19
CA LEU A 30 0.68 -2.02 -6.18
C LEU A 30 -0.22 -2.20 -4.96
N SER A 31 -0.33 -3.44 -4.47
CA SER A 31 -0.98 -3.72 -3.20
C SER A 31 0.07 -3.84 -2.12
N LEU A 32 -0.02 -3.02 -1.10
CA LEU A 32 0.93 -2.98 -0.01
C LEU A 32 0.22 -3.31 1.30
N ALA A 33 0.70 -4.32 2.00
CA ALA A 33 0.16 -4.71 3.30
C ALA A 33 1.00 -4.10 4.40
N THR A 34 0.34 -3.36 5.28
CA THR A 34 0.97 -2.89 6.51
C THR A 34 0.36 -3.65 7.68
N SER A 35 1.19 -4.07 8.62
CA SER A 35 0.76 -4.84 9.78
C SER A 35 1.23 -4.17 11.05
N ARG A 36 0.38 -4.26 12.07
CA ARG A 36 0.77 -3.83 13.40
C ARG A 36 0.28 -4.85 14.41
N LYS A 37 1.01 -4.98 15.49
CA LYS A 37 0.63 -5.83 16.59
C LYS A 37 -0.05 -5.01 17.66
N PHE A 38 -1.12 -5.54 18.21
CA PHE A 38 -1.78 -4.94 19.35
C PHE A 38 -2.17 -6.03 20.33
N LYS A 39 -2.26 -5.65 21.60
CA LYS A 39 -2.67 -6.57 22.64
C LYS A 39 -4.18 -6.54 22.78
N ASN A 40 -4.80 -7.69 22.66
CA ASN A 40 -6.22 -7.84 22.90
C ASN A 40 -6.46 -7.88 24.39
N GLN A 41 -7.21 -6.93 24.92
CA GLN A 41 -7.47 -6.84 26.35
C GLN A 41 -8.37 -7.96 26.85
N ASP A 42 -9.23 -8.50 26.01
CA ASP A 42 -10.14 -9.56 26.39
C ASP A 42 -9.44 -10.90 26.53
N SER A 43 -8.55 -11.23 25.58
CA SER A 43 -7.86 -12.50 25.58
C SER A 43 -6.46 -12.43 26.20
N GLY A 44 -5.90 -11.24 26.35
CA GLY A 44 -4.55 -11.03 26.82
C GLY A 44 -3.46 -11.41 25.83
N SER A 45 -3.81 -11.83 24.63
CA SER A 45 -2.86 -12.22 23.60
C SER A 45 -2.60 -11.10 22.62
N TYR A 46 -1.49 -11.20 21.88
CA TYR A 46 -1.17 -10.25 20.82
C TYR A 46 -1.78 -10.71 19.53
N GLU A 47 -2.36 -9.77 18.81
CA GLU A 47 -2.97 -10.02 17.51
C GLU A 47 -2.34 -9.10 16.48
N ASP A 48 -2.28 -9.59 15.23
CA ASP A 48 -1.81 -8.81 14.10
C ASP A 48 -3.00 -8.25 13.34
N LYS A 49 -2.95 -6.96 13.06
CA LYS A 49 -3.93 -6.32 12.20
C LYS A 49 -3.24 -5.91 10.91
N THR A 50 -3.75 -6.41 9.80
CA THR A 50 -3.22 -6.10 8.48
C THR A 50 -4.17 -5.19 7.75
N GLU A 51 -3.61 -4.13 7.17
CA GLU A 51 -4.36 -3.22 6.30
C GLU A 51 -3.75 -3.23 4.92
N TRP A 52 -4.60 -3.31 3.91
CA TRP A 52 -4.18 -3.32 2.52
C TRP A 52 -4.35 -1.94 1.93
N HIS A 53 -3.27 -1.46 1.34
CA HIS A 53 -3.26 -0.15 0.68
C HIS A 53 -3.05 -0.36 -0.80
N ARG A 54 -3.81 0.38 -1.60
CA ARG A 54 -3.59 0.43 -3.04
C ARG A 54 -2.72 1.65 -3.34
N VAL A 55 -1.55 1.39 -3.91
CA VAL A 55 -0.63 2.44 -4.31
C VAL A 55 -0.58 2.48 -5.83
N VAL A 56 -0.72 3.67 -6.38
CA VAL A 56 -0.73 3.87 -7.82
C VAL A 56 0.40 4.79 -8.19
N PHE A 57 1.24 4.34 -9.11
CA PHE A 57 2.33 5.13 -9.65
C PHE A 57 2.01 5.51 -11.10
N PHE A 58 2.23 6.76 -11.43
CA PHE A 58 2.06 7.26 -12.79
C PHE A 58 3.43 7.65 -13.33
N ASN A 59 3.74 7.20 -14.52
CA ASN A 59 4.95 7.60 -15.21
C ASN A 59 4.58 8.27 -16.52
N LYS A 60 4.99 9.52 -16.65
CA LYS A 60 4.81 10.26 -17.89
C LYS A 60 6.05 10.10 -18.75
N PRO A 61 5.87 9.85 -20.06
CA PRO A 61 7.00 9.76 -20.97
C PRO A 61 7.75 11.09 -21.13
#